data_0d66107356f444f862ec28278405bdd7
#
_entry.id   0d66107356f444f862ec28278405bdd7
#
_cell.length_a   1.000
_cell.length_b   1.000
_cell.length_c   1.000
_cell.angle_alpha   90.00
_cell.angle_beta   90.00
_cell.angle_gamma   90.00
#
_symmetry.space_group_name_H-M   'P 1'
#
loop_
_entity.id
_entity.type
_entity.pdbx_description
1 polymer ?
#
loop_
_entity_poly.entity_id
_entity_poly.type
_entity_poly.pdbx_seq_one_letter_code
_entity_poly.pdbx_strand_id
1 'polypeptide(L)'
;MIDGIVSMGDMKKVGSVGWKTVAYFLVTTAIACVIGLVFANIFNNAGLFPTLQLVDGQVWEKATSANFMDTLIGIFPSNLWESFRTSNMLQVIVIAILLGGGILTAGEKGKLAQDMVTSLYAVIERVMAFIISLSPIGVFTMMAWVVATQGPEILGSLGIVLGCAYLGYIVHAVLCYSFSAKAFAGISPITFFKKASPAMIFAFTSTSSAATIPLSMECSEDLGAENDISSFVIPLGATINMDGTAIYQCVATIFLATCCGMTLTLGQMVTIV
;
A
#
# COMPACT_ATOMS: atom_id res chain seq x y z
N MET A 1 1.69 8.10 -11.55
CA MET A 1 0.27 8.45 -11.72
C MET A 1 0.02 9.44 -12.86
N ILE A 2 0.63 10.62 -12.90
CA ILE A 2 0.45 11.58 -14.01
C ILE A 2 0.76 10.90 -15.34
N ASP A 3 1.90 10.25 -15.43
CA ASP A 3 2.36 9.51 -16.61
C ASP A 3 1.34 8.42 -17.04
N GLY A 4 0.84 7.61 -16.10
CA GLY A 4 -0.17 6.59 -16.35
C GLY A 4 -1.50 7.14 -16.88
N ILE A 5 -1.94 8.31 -16.39
CA ILE A 5 -3.16 8.97 -16.88
C ILE A 5 -2.98 9.43 -18.32
N VAL A 6 -1.83 10.01 -18.61
CA VAL A 6 -1.53 10.55 -19.96
C VAL A 6 -1.40 9.45 -20.99
N SER A 7 -0.85 8.28 -20.63
CA SER A 7 -0.70 7.13 -21.54
C SER A 7 -2.03 6.52 -21.99
N MET A 8 -3.12 6.67 -21.21
CA MET A 8 -4.45 6.16 -21.61
C MET A 8 -5.10 6.94 -22.77
N GLY A 9 -4.67 8.16 -23.04
CA GLY A 9 -5.06 8.94 -24.21
C GLY A 9 -6.53 9.39 -24.31
N ASP A 10 -7.45 8.88 -23.48
CA ASP A 10 -8.88 9.21 -23.47
C ASP A 10 -9.43 9.36 -22.05
N MET A 11 -9.95 10.54 -21.74
CA MET A 11 -10.55 10.85 -20.42
C MET A 11 -11.78 10.01 -20.08
N LYS A 12 -12.56 9.55 -21.06
CA LYS A 12 -13.70 8.67 -20.81
C LYS A 12 -13.22 7.26 -20.40
N LYS A 13 -12.18 6.77 -21.05
CA LYS A 13 -11.53 5.48 -20.70
C LYS A 13 -10.92 5.59 -19.31
N VAL A 14 -10.20 6.68 -19.00
CA VAL A 14 -9.65 6.97 -17.66
C VAL A 14 -10.74 6.97 -16.60
N GLY A 15 -11.85 7.66 -16.83
CA GLY A 15 -12.97 7.72 -15.88
C GLY A 15 -13.63 6.36 -15.64
N SER A 16 -13.89 5.60 -16.72
CA SER A 16 -14.54 4.29 -16.63
C SER A 16 -13.66 3.23 -15.95
N VAL A 17 -12.40 3.14 -16.37
CA VAL A 17 -11.43 2.20 -15.78
C VAL A 17 -11.09 2.63 -14.36
N GLY A 18 -10.84 3.94 -14.14
CA GLY A 18 -10.47 4.48 -12.84
C GLY A 18 -11.50 4.19 -11.76
N TRP A 19 -12.80 4.44 -12.04
CA TRP A 19 -13.86 4.15 -11.07
C TRP A 19 -13.93 2.67 -10.69
N LYS A 20 -13.90 1.77 -11.69
CA LYS A 20 -13.94 0.33 -11.45
C LYS A 20 -12.74 -0.14 -10.65
N THR A 21 -11.57 0.39 -10.98
CA THR A 21 -10.31 0.10 -10.29
C THR A 21 -10.35 0.55 -8.85
N VAL A 22 -10.77 1.78 -8.57
CA VAL A 22 -10.87 2.32 -7.21
C VAL A 22 -11.89 1.53 -6.39
N ALA A 23 -13.06 1.23 -6.95
CA ALA A 23 -14.06 0.41 -6.27
C ALA A 23 -13.52 -0.99 -5.93
N TYR A 24 -12.82 -1.63 -6.87
CA TYR A 24 -12.19 -2.93 -6.62
C TYR A 24 -11.12 -2.83 -5.52
N PHE A 25 -10.25 -1.83 -5.56
CA PHE A 25 -9.20 -1.61 -4.56
C PHE A 25 -9.79 -1.40 -3.16
N LEU A 26 -10.85 -0.60 -3.02
CA LEU A 26 -11.51 -0.40 -1.74
C LEU A 26 -12.07 -1.71 -1.17
N VAL A 27 -12.67 -2.54 -2.02
CA VAL A 27 -13.22 -3.84 -1.60
C VAL A 27 -12.10 -4.80 -1.18
N THR A 28 -11.00 -4.91 -1.96
CA THR A 28 -9.89 -5.81 -1.61
C THR A 28 -9.18 -5.36 -0.35
N THR A 29 -8.96 -4.05 -0.18
CA THR A 29 -8.35 -3.50 1.03
C THR A 29 -9.24 -3.70 2.26
N ALA A 30 -10.54 -3.50 2.15
CA ALA A 30 -11.46 -3.79 3.26
C ALA A 30 -11.43 -5.27 3.66
N ILE A 31 -11.43 -6.19 2.68
CA ILE A 31 -11.28 -7.63 2.96
C ILE A 31 -9.92 -7.91 3.62
N ALA A 32 -8.84 -7.29 3.15
CA ALA A 32 -7.51 -7.41 3.73
C ALA A 32 -7.50 -6.97 5.20
N CYS A 33 -8.06 -5.81 5.51
CA CYS A 33 -8.20 -5.31 6.88
C CYS A 33 -8.99 -6.28 7.78
N VAL A 34 -10.13 -6.79 7.29
CA VAL A 34 -10.93 -7.78 8.04
C VAL A 34 -10.11 -9.04 8.33
N ILE A 35 -9.38 -9.58 7.34
CA ILE A 35 -8.51 -10.72 7.53
C ILE A 35 -7.42 -10.40 8.58
N GLY A 36 -6.76 -9.25 8.47
CA GLY A 36 -5.75 -8.80 9.42
C GLY A 36 -6.28 -8.72 10.86
N LEU A 37 -7.45 -8.12 11.05
CA LEU A 37 -8.12 -8.02 12.35
C LEU A 37 -8.52 -9.39 12.91
N VAL A 38 -9.04 -10.28 12.08
CA VAL A 38 -9.44 -11.64 12.50
C VAL A 38 -8.22 -12.43 12.99
N PHE A 39 -7.13 -12.46 12.21
CA PHE A 39 -5.92 -13.16 12.63
C PHE A 39 -5.28 -12.54 13.86
N ALA A 40 -5.20 -11.22 13.93
CA ALA A 40 -4.66 -10.53 15.09
C ALA A 40 -5.45 -10.82 16.36
N ASN A 41 -6.81 -10.85 16.29
CA ASN A 41 -7.64 -11.21 17.43
C ASN A 41 -7.48 -12.68 17.83
N ILE A 42 -7.35 -13.60 16.87
CA ILE A 42 -7.08 -15.03 17.17
C ILE A 42 -5.77 -15.15 17.92
N PHE A 43 -4.69 -14.51 17.46
CA PHE A 43 -3.39 -14.54 18.11
C PHE A 43 -3.41 -13.89 19.50
N ASN A 44 -4.11 -12.77 19.64
CA ASN A 44 -4.27 -12.08 20.91
C ASN A 44 -5.03 -12.93 21.92
N ASN A 45 -6.16 -13.51 21.52
CA ASN A 45 -6.99 -14.36 22.39
C ASN A 45 -6.28 -15.68 22.77
N ALA A 46 -5.39 -16.16 21.91
CA ALA A 46 -4.53 -17.31 22.21
C ALA A 46 -3.36 -16.96 23.14
N GLY A 47 -3.22 -15.68 23.57
CA GLY A 47 -2.13 -15.23 24.44
C GLY A 47 -0.75 -15.29 23.78
N LEU A 48 -0.71 -15.29 22.43
CA LEU A 48 0.55 -15.37 21.68
C LEU A 48 1.25 -13.99 21.59
N PHE A 49 0.51 -12.90 21.73
CA PHE A 49 1.10 -11.57 21.79
C PHE A 49 1.62 -11.32 23.22
N PRO A 50 2.93 -11.13 23.38
CA PRO A 50 3.48 -10.83 24.69
C PRO A 50 3.07 -9.44 25.17
N THR A 51 2.78 -9.32 26.44
CA THR A 51 2.65 -8.03 27.10
C THR A 51 4.06 -7.47 27.32
N LEU A 52 4.48 -6.55 26.46
CA LEU A 52 5.72 -5.81 26.67
C LEU A 52 5.45 -4.72 27.70
N GLN A 53 6.27 -4.66 28.76
CA GLN A 53 6.26 -3.47 29.62
C GLN A 53 6.90 -2.34 28.83
N LEU A 54 6.05 -1.49 28.23
CA LEU A 54 6.53 -0.27 27.61
C LEU A 54 7.16 0.61 28.68
N VAL A 55 8.34 1.14 28.38
CA VAL A 55 9.11 1.97 29.29
C VAL A 55 8.23 3.09 29.84
N ASP A 56 8.03 3.12 31.15
CA ASP A 56 7.30 4.17 31.85
C ASP A 56 7.85 5.55 31.47
N GLY A 57 6.99 6.43 30.98
CA GLY A 57 7.31 7.84 30.75
C GLY A 57 7.00 8.42 29.37
N GLN A 58 6.56 7.65 28.40
CA GLN A 58 6.07 8.22 27.15
C GLN A 58 4.59 8.60 27.27
N VAL A 59 4.34 9.90 27.46
CA VAL A 59 2.99 10.45 27.37
C VAL A 59 2.59 10.43 25.88
N TRP A 60 1.72 9.50 25.52
CA TRP A 60 1.13 9.47 24.19
C TRP A 60 0.14 10.63 24.08
N GLU A 61 0.42 11.59 23.20
CA GLU A 61 -0.58 12.59 22.84
C GLU A 61 -1.81 11.87 22.27
N LYS A 62 -2.95 12.12 22.89
CA LYS A 62 -4.22 11.57 22.43
C LYS A 62 -4.45 12.09 21.01
N ALA A 63 -4.34 11.21 20.02
CA ALA A 63 -4.66 11.56 18.65
C ALA A 63 -6.07 12.15 18.61
N THR A 64 -6.21 13.34 18.10
CA THR A 64 -7.51 13.95 17.83
C THR A 64 -8.25 13.04 16.89
N SER A 65 -9.45 12.59 17.27
CA SER A 65 -10.30 11.78 16.40
C SER A 65 -10.52 12.54 15.09
N ALA A 66 -9.96 12.01 13.99
CA ALA A 66 -10.19 12.58 12.68
C ALA A 66 -11.68 12.49 12.36
N ASN A 67 -12.32 13.62 12.11
CA ASN A 67 -13.69 13.65 11.67
C ASN A 67 -13.72 13.23 10.18
N PHE A 68 -14.51 12.23 9.84
CA PHE A 68 -14.61 11.72 8.47
C PHE A 68 -14.88 12.83 7.44
N MET A 69 -15.75 13.80 7.79
CA MET A 69 -16.04 14.95 6.93
C MET A 69 -14.83 15.87 6.73
N ASP A 70 -14.08 16.13 7.79
CA ASP A 70 -12.87 16.96 7.71
C ASP A 70 -11.80 16.27 6.86
N THR A 71 -11.72 14.93 6.92
CA THR A 71 -10.85 14.14 6.08
C THR A 71 -11.26 14.22 4.61
N LEU A 72 -12.56 14.11 4.29
CA LEU A 72 -13.08 14.22 2.93
C LEU A 72 -12.83 15.62 2.32
N ILE A 73 -13.08 16.67 3.09
CA ILE A 73 -12.82 18.05 2.65
C ILE A 73 -11.31 18.26 2.52
N GLY A 74 -10.54 17.74 3.44
CA GLY A 74 -9.08 17.79 3.48
C GLY A 74 -8.37 17.04 2.32
N ILE A 75 -9.08 16.22 1.53
CA ILE A 75 -8.54 15.59 0.32
C ILE A 75 -8.20 16.64 -0.76
N PHE A 76 -8.97 17.73 -0.82
CA PHE A 76 -8.73 18.79 -1.79
C PHE A 76 -7.66 19.76 -1.29
N PRO A 77 -6.56 19.94 -2.03
CA PRO A 77 -5.48 20.80 -1.59
C PRO A 77 -5.88 22.29 -1.71
N SER A 78 -5.72 23.03 -0.62
CA SER A 78 -5.81 24.50 -0.64
C SER A 78 -4.52 25.14 -1.17
N ASN A 79 -3.40 24.43 -1.04
CA ASN A 79 -2.07 24.88 -1.45
C ASN A 79 -1.22 23.69 -1.90
N LEU A 80 -0.74 23.73 -3.15
CA LEU A 80 0.10 22.67 -3.71
C LEU A 80 1.38 22.43 -2.89
N TRP A 81 2.08 23.48 -2.53
CA TRP A 81 3.36 23.36 -1.78
C TRP A 81 3.16 22.81 -0.37
N GLU A 82 2.06 23.16 0.27
CA GLU A 82 1.74 22.65 1.60
C GLU A 82 1.50 21.16 1.59
N SER A 83 0.82 20.63 0.57
CA SER A 83 0.57 19.19 0.41
C SER A 83 1.87 18.38 0.32
N PHE A 84 2.87 18.91 -0.40
CA PHE A 84 4.19 18.27 -0.49
C PHE A 84 4.99 18.43 0.81
N ARG A 85 4.95 19.61 1.46
CA ARG A 85 5.65 19.89 2.71
C ARG A 85 5.17 18.99 3.86
N THR A 86 3.86 18.79 3.95
CA THR A 86 3.22 17.99 5.00
C THR A 86 3.14 16.50 4.65
N SER A 87 3.61 16.11 3.46
CA SER A 87 3.50 14.74 2.94
C SER A 87 2.06 14.20 2.94
N ASN A 88 1.06 15.08 2.71
CA ASN A 88 -0.33 14.68 2.63
C ASN A 88 -0.60 13.94 1.31
N MET A 89 -0.49 12.61 1.35
CA MET A 89 -0.57 11.74 0.18
C MET A 89 -1.91 11.84 -0.56
N LEU A 90 -3.04 11.99 0.16
CA LEU A 90 -4.35 12.11 -0.46
C LEU A 90 -4.43 13.38 -1.33
N GLN A 91 -3.95 14.50 -0.82
CA GLN A 91 -3.88 15.75 -1.59
C GLN A 91 -2.93 15.66 -2.78
N VAL A 92 -1.78 15.01 -2.61
CA VAL A 92 -0.81 14.78 -3.70
C VAL A 92 -1.43 13.91 -4.81
N ILE A 93 -2.24 12.91 -4.47
CA ILE A 93 -2.97 12.09 -5.45
C ILE A 93 -3.96 12.93 -6.24
N VAL A 94 -4.75 13.79 -5.58
CA VAL A 94 -5.70 14.69 -6.27
C VAL A 94 -4.96 15.65 -7.20
N ILE A 95 -3.85 16.23 -6.74
CA ILE A 95 -2.98 17.09 -7.59
C ILE A 95 -2.50 16.31 -8.82
N ALA A 96 -2.05 15.08 -8.64
CA ALA A 96 -1.57 14.24 -9.74
C ALA A 96 -2.67 13.93 -10.77
N ILE A 97 -3.91 13.68 -10.30
CA ILE A 97 -5.07 13.44 -11.17
C ILE A 97 -5.42 14.69 -11.96
N LEU A 98 -5.46 15.86 -11.30
CA LEU A 98 -5.79 17.13 -11.94
C LEU A 98 -4.72 17.52 -12.97
N LEU A 99 -3.44 17.41 -12.63
CA LEU A 99 -2.34 17.72 -13.55
C LEU A 99 -2.28 16.74 -14.72
N GLY A 100 -2.43 15.44 -14.48
CA GLY A 100 -2.46 14.42 -15.53
C GLY A 100 -3.63 14.63 -16.49
N GLY A 101 -4.83 14.90 -15.95
CA GLY A 101 -6.01 15.23 -16.75
C GLY A 101 -5.83 16.55 -17.54
N GLY A 102 -5.21 17.56 -16.94
CA GLY A 102 -4.87 18.82 -17.61
C GLY A 102 -3.90 18.63 -18.78
N ILE A 103 -2.84 17.85 -18.58
CA ILE A 103 -1.86 17.52 -19.64
C ILE A 103 -2.55 16.77 -20.78
N LEU A 104 -3.35 15.75 -20.45
CA LEU A 104 -4.08 14.95 -21.44
C LEU A 104 -5.05 15.80 -22.27
N THR A 105 -5.82 16.66 -21.62
CA THR A 105 -6.79 17.53 -22.31
C THR A 105 -6.13 18.67 -23.12
N ALA A 106 -4.91 19.08 -22.78
CA ALA A 106 -4.15 20.07 -23.52
C ALA A 106 -3.61 19.54 -24.87
N GLY A 107 -3.60 18.21 -25.07
CA GLY A 107 -3.14 17.58 -26.32
C GLY A 107 -1.70 17.97 -26.69
N GLU A 108 -1.46 18.35 -27.94
CA GLU A 108 -0.12 18.72 -28.43
C GLU A 108 0.58 19.82 -27.61
N LYS A 109 -0.19 20.77 -27.03
CA LYS A 109 0.37 21.82 -26.18
C LYS A 109 0.85 21.30 -24.83
N GLY A 110 0.31 20.16 -24.38
CA GLY A 110 0.70 19.48 -23.15
C GLY A 110 1.95 18.60 -23.28
N LYS A 111 2.42 18.32 -24.50
CA LYS A 111 3.50 17.36 -24.76
C LYS A 111 4.80 17.70 -24.03
N LEU A 112 5.20 18.96 -24.01
CA LEU A 112 6.38 19.39 -23.29
C LEU A 112 6.28 19.11 -21.78
N ALA A 113 5.11 19.34 -21.18
CA ALA A 113 4.86 19.06 -19.77
C ALA A 113 4.87 17.55 -19.49
N GLN A 114 4.32 16.74 -20.39
CA GLN A 114 4.38 15.29 -20.33
C GLN A 114 5.83 14.79 -20.34
N ASP A 115 6.63 15.20 -21.33
CA ASP A 115 8.03 14.79 -21.46
C ASP A 115 8.86 15.19 -20.24
N MET A 116 8.59 16.37 -19.67
CA MET A 116 9.24 16.84 -18.45
C MET A 116 8.88 15.95 -17.23
N VAL A 117 7.60 15.60 -17.07
CA VAL A 117 7.14 14.74 -15.98
C VAL A 117 7.76 13.35 -16.10
N THR A 118 7.76 12.74 -17.30
CA THR A 118 8.34 11.43 -17.54
C THR A 118 9.85 11.42 -17.27
N SER A 119 10.56 12.47 -17.72
CA SER A 119 12.00 12.60 -17.46
C SER A 119 12.30 12.77 -15.97
N LEU A 120 11.52 13.59 -15.26
CA LEU A 120 11.67 13.81 -13.83
C LEU A 120 11.37 12.53 -13.04
N TYR A 121 10.34 11.78 -13.45
CA TYR A 121 10.02 10.48 -12.85
C TYR A 121 11.21 9.51 -12.96
N ALA A 122 11.81 9.38 -14.13
CA ALA A 122 12.97 8.50 -14.33
C ALA A 122 14.17 8.90 -13.44
N VAL A 123 14.42 10.19 -13.25
CA VAL A 123 15.46 10.69 -12.35
C VAL A 123 15.14 10.34 -10.89
N ILE A 124 13.91 10.62 -10.45
CA ILE A 124 13.48 10.34 -9.07
C ILE A 124 13.55 8.83 -8.78
N GLU A 125 13.15 7.99 -9.73
CA GLU A 125 13.22 6.53 -9.60
C GLU A 125 14.66 6.05 -9.37
N ARG A 126 15.65 6.62 -10.09
CA ARG A 126 17.07 6.33 -9.87
C ARG A 126 17.57 6.78 -8.50
N VAL A 127 17.16 7.96 -8.04
CA VAL A 127 17.49 8.47 -6.70
C VAL A 127 16.90 7.56 -5.63
N MET A 128 15.62 7.15 -5.79
CA MET A 128 14.96 6.23 -4.86
C MET A 128 15.65 4.87 -4.82
N ALA A 129 16.03 4.31 -5.98
CA ALA A 129 16.77 3.05 -6.04
C ALA A 129 18.11 3.14 -5.27
N PHE A 130 18.83 4.26 -5.38
CA PHE A 130 20.03 4.50 -4.60
C PHE A 130 19.75 4.56 -3.10
N ILE A 131 18.72 5.30 -2.65
CA ILE A 131 18.35 5.39 -1.23
C ILE A 131 17.98 4.00 -0.69
N ILE A 132 17.18 3.23 -1.45
CA ILE A 132 16.76 1.87 -1.07
C ILE A 132 17.98 0.93 -0.95
N SER A 133 19.01 1.11 -1.76
CA SER A 133 20.25 0.32 -1.64
C SER A 133 20.98 0.49 -0.31
N LEU A 134 20.75 1.59 0.40
CA LEU A 134 21.26 1.84 1.75
C LEU A 134 20.40 1.25 2.87
N SER A 135 19.20 0.77 2.55
CA SER A 135 18.25 0.23 3.54
C SER A 135 18.81 -0.90 4.41
N PRO A 136 19.66 -1.82 3.92
CA PRO A 136 20.23 -2.86 4.80
C PRO A 136 21.02 -2.28 5.98
N ILE A 137 21.75 -1.17 5.75
CA ILE A 137 22.50 -0.47 6.81
C ILE A 137 21.53 0.18 7.80
N GLY A 138 20.50 0.87 7.29
CA GLY A 138 19.47 1.49 8.11
C GLY A 138 18.71 0.47 8.97
N VAL A 139 18.27 -0.64 8.38
CA VAL A 139 17.57 -1.72 9.07
C VAL A 139 18.47 -2.34 10.14
N PHE A 140 19.73 -2.65 9.82
CA PHE A 140 20.68 -3.19 10.77
C PHE A 140 20.87 -2.27 11.98
N THR A 141 21.11 -0.98 11.76
CA THR A 141 21.32 -0.02 12.85
C THR A 141 20.07 0.17 13.71
N MET A 142 18.88 0.24 13.11
CA MET A 142 17.63 0.32 13.83
C MET A 142 17.37 -0.95 14.67
N MET A 143 17.58 -2.13 14.10
CA MET A 143 17.40 -3.40 14.83
C MET A 143 18.43 -3.53 15.95
N ALA A 144 19.68 -3.16 15.73
CA ALA A 144 20.70 -3.14 16.78
C ALA A 144 20.31 -2.21 17.94
N TRP A 145 19.78 -1.02 17.63
CA TRP A 145 19.29 -0.09 18.63
C TRP A 145 18.10 -0.66 19.41
N VAL A 146 17.11 -1.26 18.72
CA VAL A 146 15.94 -1.87 19.36
C VAL A 146 16.36 -3.00 20.29
N VAL A 147 17.25 -3.90 19.85
CA VAL A 147 17.74 -5.02 20.67
C VAL A 147 18.56 -4.52 21.88
N ALA A 148 19.36 -3.48 21.67
CA ALA A 148 20.16 -2.89 22.76
C ALA A 148 19.30 -2.20 23.84
N THR A 149 18.17 -1.61 23.44
CA THR A 149 17.28 -0.85 24.35
C THR A 149 16.17 -1.70 24.98
N GLN A 150 15.63 -2.66 24.22
CA GLN A 150 14.48 -3.48 24.62
C GLN A 150 14.87 -4.92 25.01
N GLY A 151 16.12 -5.32 24.76
CA GLY A 151 16.58 -6.68 24.95
C GLY A 151 16.29 -7.61 23.76
N PRO A 152 16.97 -8.77 23.67
CA PRO A 152 16.85 -9.70 22.54
C PRO A 152 15.48 -10.40 22.48
N GLU A 153 14.72 -10.42 23.56
CA GLU A 153 13.40 -11.06 23.65
C GLU A 153 12.36 -10.38 22.73
N ILE A 154 12.57 -9.08 22.40
CA ILE A 154 11.73 -8.36 21.46
C ILE A 154 11.70 -9.00 20.07
N LEU A 155 12.78 -9.67 19.66
CA LEU A 155 12.85 -10.35 18.36
C LEU A 155 11.85 -11.51 18.27
N GLY A 156 11.66 -12.24 19.38
CA GLY A 156 10.63 -13.29 19.47
C GLY A 156 9.23 -12.72 19.28
N SER A 157 8.93 -11.61 19.96
CA SER A 157 7.65 -10.92 19.89
C SER A 157 7.36 -10.40 18.46
N LEU A 158 8.35 -9.75 17.83
CA LEU A 158 8.26 -9.31 16.46
C LEU A 158 8.10 -10.48 15.47
N GLY A 159 8.75 -11.62 15.74
CA GLY A 159 8.60 -12.84 14.95
C GLY A 159 7.15 -13.36 14.96
N ILE A 160 6.47 -13.31 16.11
CA ILE A 160 5.06 -13.69 16.22
C ILE A 160 4.16 -12.75 15.43
N VAL A 161 4.39 -11.44 15.52
CA VAL A 161 3.65 -10.42 14.74
C VAL A 161 3.82 -10.66 13.25
N LEU A 162 5.05 -10.90 12.80
CA LEU A 162 5.34 -11.23 11.40
C LEU A 162 4.65 -12.54 11.00
N GLY A 163 4.73 -13.57 11.80
CA GLY A 163 4.05 -14.86 11.53
C GLY A 163 2.54 -14.69 11.36
N CYS A 164 1.92 -13.91 12.24
CA CYS A 164 0.50 -13.56 12.15
C CYS A 164 0.18 -12.82 10.83
N ALA A 165 0.98 -11.81 10.47
CA ALA A 165 0.81 -11.07 9.24
C ALA A 165 0.99 -11.96 8.00
N TYR A 166 2.01 -12.81 7.96
CA TYR A 166 2.24 -13.74 6.84
C TYR A 166 1.09 -14.73 6.65
N LEU A 167 0.49 -15.24 7.73
CA LEU A 167 -0.71 -16.06 7.62
C LEU A 167 -1.86 -15.26 6.99
N GLY A 168 -2.06 -14.02 7.41
CA GLY A 168 -3.02 -13.12 6.80
C GLY A 168 -2.77 -12.90 5.30
N TYR A 169 -1.52 -12.68 4.89
CA TYR A 169 -1.14 -12.51 3.47
C TYR A 169 -1.46 -13.75 2.64
N ILE A 170 -1.12 -14.94 3.13
CA ILE A 170 -1.38 -16.20 2.43
C ILE A 170 -2.89 -16.40 2.26
N VAL A 171 -3.65 -16.21 3.33
CA VAL A 171 -5.11 -16.37 3.29
C VAL A 171 -5.74 -15.34 2.34
N HIS A 172 -5.33 -14.08 2.41
CA HIS A 172 -5.82 -13.04 1.50
C HIS A 172 -5.49 -13.38 0.03
N ALA A 173 -4.25 -13.75 -0.26
CA ALA A 173 -3.82 -14.11 -1.61
C ALA A 173 -4.61 -15.32 -2.16
N VAL A 174 -4.78 -16.37 -1.35
CA VAL A 174 -5.49 -17.58 -1.75
C VAL A 174 -6.98 -17.33 -1.92
N LEU A 175 -7.63 -16.61 -1.01
CA LEU A 175 -9.06 -16.38 -1.08
C LEU A 175 -9.40 -15.24 -2.04
N CYS A 176 -8.85 -14.04 -1.83
CA CYS A 176 -9.25 -12.85 -2.56
C CYS A 176 -8.73 -12.85 -4.00
N TYR A 177 -7.44 -13.04 -4.20
CA TYR A 177 -6.87 -12.99 -5.55
C TYR A 177 -7.22 -14.21 -6.39
N SER A 178 -7.29 -15.41 -5.80
CA SER A 178 -7.74 -16.60 -6.53
C SER A 178 -9.20 -16.51 -6.96
N PHE A 179 -10.06 -15.99 -6.07
CA PHE A 179 -11.46 -15.76 -6.40
C PHE A 179 -11.59 -14.71 -7.51
N SER A 180 -10.89 -13.59 -7.38
CA SER A 180 -10.92 -12.51 -8.38
C SER A 180 -10.41 -12.97 -9.75
N ALA A 181 -9.29 -13.69 -9.81
CA ALA A 181 -8.74 -14.22 -11.04
C ALA A 181 -9.72 -15.16 -11.75
N LYS A 182 -10.38 -16.03 -10.99
CA LYS A 182 -11.33 -16.99 -11.54
C LYS A 182 -12.69 -16.36 -11.89
N ALA A 183 -13.25 -15.54 -10.99
CA ALA A 183 -14.59 -14.99 -11.14
C ALA A 183 -14.68 -13.85 -12.17
N PHE A 184 -13.67 -12.97 -12.21
CA PHE A 184 -13.70 -11.79 -13.07
C PHE A 184 -12.88 -11.95 -14.35
N ALA A 185 -11.72 -12.62 -14.28
CA ALA A 185 -10.85 -12.80 -15.44
C ALA A 185 -11.00 -14.18 -16.11
N GLY A 186 -11.69 -15.14 -15.49
CA GLY A 186 -11.80 -16.51 -16.02
C GLY A 186 -10.47 -17.29 -15.97
N ILE A 187 -9.45 -16.77 -15.31
CA ILE A 187 -8.10 -17.35 -15.26
C ILE A 187 -8.00 -18.32 -14.09
N SER A 188 -7.41 -19.50 -14.32
CA SER A 188 -7.13 -20.44 -13.22
C SER A 188 -6.19 -19.80 -12.19
N PRO A 189 -6.47 -19.93 -10.88
CA PRO A 189 -5.58 -19.42 -9.83
C PRO A 189 -4.13 -19.89 -9.98
N ILE A 190 -3.93 -21.16 -10.32
CA ILE A 190 -2.59 -21.72 -10.53
C ILE A 190 -1.87 -21.01 -11.69
N THR A 191 -2.57 -20.76 -12.81
CA THR A 191 -2.03 -20.03 -13.95
C THR A 191 -1.71 -18.59 -13.58
N PHE A 192 -2.59 -17.94 -12.81
CA PHE A 192 -2.38 -16.59 -12.30
C PHE A 192 -1.09 -16.50 -11.47
N PHE A 193 -0.96 -17.29 -10.41
CA PHE A 193 0.23 -17.25 -9.56
C PHE A 193 1.50 -17.67 -10.29
N LYS A 194 1.42 -18.63 -11.22
CA LYS A 194 2.56 -19.05 -12.04
C LYS A 194 3.07 -17.92 -12.92
N LYS A 195 2.16 -17.17 -13.57
CA LYS A 195 2.54 -16.04 -14.44
C LYS A 195 2.91 -14.78 -13.65
N ALA A 196 2.31 -14.56 -12.50
CA ALA A 196 2.65 -13.44 -11.62
C ALA A 196 3.94 -13.68 -10.80
N SER A 197 4.43 -14.94 -10.71
CA SER A 197 5.57 -15.28 -9.85
C SER A 197 6.85 -14.48 -10.10
N PRO A 198 7.25 -14.09 -11.34
CA PRO A 198 8.42 -13.26 -11.53
C PRO A 198 8.29 -11.90 -10.84
N ALA A 199 7.13 -11.25 -11.00
CA ALA A 199 6.85 -9.98 -10.34
C ALA A 199 6.78 -10.13 -8.81
N MET A 200 6.19 -11.22 -8.28
CA MET A 200 6.13 -11.50 -6.85
C MET A 200 7.52 -11.70 -6.24
N ILE A 201 8.39 -12.48 -6.90
CA ILE A 201 9.77 -12.72 -6.44
C ILE A 201 10.57 -11.42 -6.49
N PHE A 202 10.44 -10.64 -7.55
CA PHE A 202 11.13 -9.37 -7.69
C PHE A 202 10.65 -8.35 -6.63
N ALA A 203 9.33 -8.25 -6.39
CA ALA A 203 8.77 -7.39 -5.35
C ALA A 203 9.28 -7.77 -3.95
N PHE A 204 9.36 -9.07 -3.66
CA PHE A 204 9.89 -9.58 -2.40
C PHE A 204 11.37 -9.24 -2.21
N THR A 205 12.18 -9.40 -3.25
CA THR A 205 13.63 -9.15 -3.17
C THR A 205 13.97 -7.67 -3.20
N SER A 206 13.27 -6.87 -4.00
CA SER A 206 13.49 -5.42 -4.11
C SER A 206 12.84 -4.63 -2.97
N THR A 207 11.88 -5.23 -2.25
CA THR A 207 11.04 -4.57 -1.23
C THR A 207 10.36 -3.28 -1.73
N SER A 208 10.17 -3.15 -3.04
CA SER A 208 9.64 -1.96 -3.69
C SER A 208 8.56 -2.28 -4.70
N SER A 209 7.32 -1.90 -4.40
CA SER A 209 6.20 -2.00 -5.34
C SER A 209 6.43 -1.14 -6.59
N ALA A 210 7.01 0.05 -6.42
CA ALA A 210 7.30 0.94 -7.54
C ALA A 210 8.35 0.37 -8.50
N ALA A 211 9.43 -0.22 -7.98
CA ALA A 211 10.45 -0.87 -8.82
C ALA A 211 9.90 -2.10 -9.56
N THR A 212 8.83 -2.71 -9.05
CA THR A 212 8.19 -3.90 -9.65
C THR A 212 7.18 -3.56 -10.73
N ILE A 213 6.76 -2.29 -10.87
CA ILE A 213 5.75 -1.87 -11.84
C ILE A 213 6.02 -2.40 -13.25
N PRO A 214 7.20 -2.23 -13.85
CA PRO A 214 7.43 -2.69 -15.23
C PRO A 214 7.23 -4.20 -15.38
N LEU A 215 7.77 -4.98 -14.45
CA LEU A 215 7.64 -6.43 -14.47
C LEU A 215 6.20 -6.89 -14.17
N SER A 216 5.47 -6.17 -13.33
CA SER A 216 4.05 -6.43 -13.08
C SER A 216 3.20 -6.15 -14.32
N MET A 217 3.54 -5.12 -15.10
CA MET A 217 2.88 -4.83 -16.38
C MET A 217 3.12 -5.96 -17.38
N GLU A 218 4.36 -6.41 -17.57
CA GLU A 218 4.71 -7.53 -18.42
C GLU A 218 3.95 -8.81 -18.02
N CYS A 219 3.94 -9.16 -16.73
CA CYS A 219 3.17 -10.30 -16.23
C CYS A 219 1.66 -10.17 -16.49
N SER A 220 1.11 -8.96 -16.41
CA SER A 220 -0.32 -8.73 -16.65
C SER A 220 -0.68 -8.82 -18.13
N GLU A 221 0.18 -8.36 -19.02
CA GLU A 221 0.04 -8.51 -20.46
C GLU A 221 0.11 -9.99 -20.88
N ASP A 222 1.01 -10.75 -20.30
CA ASP A 222 1.08 -12.20 -20.46
C ASP A 222 -0.20 -12.92 -20.02
N LEU A 223 -0.91 -12.35 -19.05
CA LEU A 223 -2.23 -12.83 -18.61
C LEU A 223 -3.37 -12.38 -19.53
N GLY A 224 -3.10 -11.52 -20.51
CA GLY A 224 -4.04 -11.05 -21.52
C GLY A 224 -4.63 -9.65 -21.24
N ALA A 225 -4.05 -8.88 -20.33
CA ALA A 225 -4.47 -7.49 -20.12
C ALA A 225 -3.93 -6.57 -21.22
N GLU A 226 -4.74 -5.57 -21.62
CA GLU A 226 -4.30 -4.54 -22.55
C GLU A 226 -3.23 -3.64 -21.91
N ASN A 227 -2.19 -3.29 -22.66
CA ASN A 227 -1.10 -2.43 -22.19
C ASN A 227 -1.60 -1.09 -21.63
N ASP A 228 -2.56 -0.45 -22.31
CA ASP A 228 -3.14 0.83 -21.86
C ASP A 228 -3.79 0.73 -20.48
N ILE A 229 -4.43 -0.40 -20.18
CA ILE A 229 -5.07 -0.66 -18.89
C ILE A 229 -3.99 -0.96 -17.86
N SER A 230 -3.02 -1.81 -18.18
CA SER A 230 -1.92 -2.19 -17.28
C SER A 230 -1.08 -0.98 -16.86
N SER A 231 -0.75 -0.08 -17.80
CA SER A 231 0.05 1.12 -17.56
C SER A 231 -0.63 2.14 -16.64
N PHE A 232 -1.95 2.10 -16.52
CA PHE A 232 -2.70 2.94 -15.60
C PHE A 232 -2.98 2.25 -14.26
N VAL A 233 -3.53 1.03 -14.31
CA VAL A 233 -4.03 0.32 -13.11
C VAL A 233 -2.89 -0.13 -12.21
N ILE A 234 -1.77 -0.63 -12.76
CA ILE A 234 -0.68 -1.18 -11.95
C ILE A 234 0.08 -0.10 -11.18
N PRO A 235 0.48 1.04 -11.78
CA PRO A 235 1.08 2.14 -10.99
C PRO A 235 0.12 2.74 -9.96
N LEU A 236 -1.17 2.83 -10.29
CA LEU A 236 -2.20 3.28 -9.35
C LEU A 236 -2.30 2.31 -8.17
N GLY A 237 -2.37 1.00 -8.45
CA GLY A 237 -2.46 -0.05 -7.43
C GLY A 237 -1.22 -0.11 -6.54
N ALA A 238 -0.04 0.04 -7.11
CA ALA A 238 1.21 0.06 -6.34
C ALA A 238 1.26 1.18 -5.28
N THR A 239 0.42 2.20 -5.43
CA THR A 239 0.36 3.35 -4.50
C THR A 239 -0.88 3.30 -3.59
N ILE A 240 -2.06 2.95 -4.13
CA ILE A 240 -3.35 3.08 -3.42
C ILE A 240 -3.81 1.74 -2.85
N ASN A 241 -3.49 0.61 -3.50
CA ASN A 241 -3.97 -0.71 -3.11
C ASN A 241 -2.85 -1.54 -2.48
N MET A 242 -2.54 -1.26 -1.22
CA MET A 242 -1.51 -1.94 -0.45
C MET A 242 -2.13 -2.92 0.56
N ASP A 243 -2.79 -3.96 0.08
CA ASP A 243 -3.51 -4.94 0.91
C ASP A 243 -2.60 -5.60 1.97
N GLY A 244 -1.35 -5.89 1.61
CA GLY A 244 -0.35 -6.43 2.56
C GLY A 244 -0.04 -5.44 3.69
N THR A 245 0.12 -4.17 3.37
CA THR A 245 0.34 -3.10 4.37
C THR A 245 -0.89 -2.96 5.28
N ALA A 246 -2.09 -3.02 4.72
CA ALA A 246 -3.34 -2.95 5.47
C ALA A 246 -3.46 -4.10 6.48
N ILE A 247 -3.18 -5.35 6.08
CA ILE A 247 -3.13 -6.50 6.99
C ILE A 247 -2.11 -6.27 8.10
N TYR A 248 -0.88 -5.85 7.75
CA TYR A 248 0.17 -5.61 8.72
C TYR A 248 -0.21 -4.52 9.73
N GLN A 249 -0.79 -3.41 9.27
CA GLN A 249 -1.24 -2.32 10.14
C GLN A 249 -2.31 -2.78 11.14
N CYS A 250 -3.27 -3.60 10.69
CA CYS A 250 -4.28 -4.18 11.57
C CYS A 250 -3.65 -5.07 12.64
N VAL A 251 -2.72 -5.96 12.26
CA VAL A 251 -2.01 -6.84 13.19
C VAL A 251 -1.15 -6.03 14.17
N ALA A 252 -0.38 -5.06 13.67
CA ALA A 252 0.47 -4.21 14.49
C ALA A 252 -0.35 -3.36 15.48
N THR A 253 -1.51 -2.85 15.08
CA THR A 253 -2.38 -2.05 15.95
C THR A 253 -2.91 -2.87 17.12
N ILE A 254 -3.38 -4.10 16.87
CA ILE A 254 -3.86 -4.98 17.95
C ILE A 254 -2.69 -5.41 18.85
N PHE A 255 -1.53 -5.73 18.27
CA PHE A 255 -0.33 -6.04 19.04
C PHE A 255 0.07 -4.88 19.96
N LEU A 256 0.16 -3.66 19.44
CA LEU A 256 0.51 -2.48 20.23
C LEU A 256 -0.54 -2.18 21.31
N ALA A 257 -1.83 -2.31 21.01
CA ALA A 257 -2.88 -2.16 22.01
C ALA A 257 -2.71 -3.17 23.14
N THR A 258 -2.41 -4.43 22.83
CA THR A 258 -2.13 -5.48 23.81
C THR A 258 -0.90 -5.17 24.66
N CYS A 259 0.18 -4.67 24.03
CA CYS A 259 1.38 -4.22 24.77
C CYS A 259 1.09 -3.08 25.74
N CYS A 260 0.15 -2.20 25.38
CA CYS A 260 -0.30 -1.10 26.25
C CYS A 260 -1.36 -1.53 27.30
N GLY A 261 -1.72 -2.82 27.36
CA GLY A 261 -2.78 -3.32 28.25
C GLY A 261 -4.18 -2.82 27.86
N MET A 262 -4.37 -2.35 26.63
CA MET A 262 -5.65 -1.86 26.12
C MET A 262 -6.36 -2.94 25.31
N THR A 263 -7.66 -3.10 25.56
CA THR A 263 -8.53 -3.93 24.75
C THR A 263 -9.31 -3.07 23.76
N LEU A 264 -9.20 -3.36 22.46
CA LEU A 264 -9.96 -2.64 21.44
C LEU A 264 -11.38 -3.18 21.37
N THR A 265 -12.36 -2.27 21.35
CA THR A 265 -13.75 -2.59 21.10
C THR A 265 -14.00 -2.83 19.61
N LEU A 266 -15.05 -3.57 19.27
CA LEU A 266 -15.44 -3.78 17.85
C LEU A 266 -15.61 -2.47 17.08
N GLY A 267 -16.17 -1.43 17.73
CA GLY A 267 -16.30 -0.11 17.09
C GLY A 267 -14.96 0.52 16.75
N GLN A 268 -13.97 0.41 17.64
CA GLN A 268 -12.61 0.88 17.37
C GLN A 268 -11.92 0.05 16.29
N MET A 269 -12.17 -1.26 16.23
CA MET A 269 -11.64 -2.11 15.16
C MET A 269 -12.23 -1.75 13.80
N VAL A 270 -13.52 -1.40 13.73
CA VAL A 270 -14.15 -0.92 12.48
C VAL A 270 -13.56 0.41 12.01
N THR A 271 -13.09 1.27 12.91
CA THR A 271 -12.42 2.53 12.51
C THR A 271 -11.00 2.34 12.00
N ILE A 272 -10.42 1.15 12.13
CA ILE A 272 -9.11 0.79 11.55
C ILE A 272 -9.28 0.37 10.08
N VAL A 273 -10.43 -0.18 9.72
CA VAL A 273 -10.80 -0.59 8.35
C VAL A 273 -11.19 0.60 7.49
#